data_3ad964c91edf65ef7fa93799ac773894
#
_entry.id   3ad964c91edf65ef7fa93799ac773894
#
_cell.length_a   1.000
_cell.length_b   1.000
_cell.length_c   1.000
_cell.angle_alpha   90.00
_cell.angle_beta   90.00
_cell.angle_gamma   90.00
#
_symmetry.space_group_name_H-M   'P 1'
#
loop_
_entity.id
_entity.type
_entity.pdbx_description
1 polymer ?
#
loop_
_entity_poly.entity_id
_entity_poly.type
_entity_poly.pdbx_seq_one_letter_code
_entity_poly.pdbx_strand_id
1 'polypeptide(L)'
;MRYTHAHSHVVVRCRSLKSSQIAKVEMSETRKRRSTGNVTLADVAKQAGVGTMTVSRALRTPDLVSEKLREKIQQVVDELGYIPNKAAGALASAESYSIALILPSLVEKSCAHFLPNFQHTLNKAGYQLLLGYSGYSVEQEEKLLCTFLEDRPAGVVLFGSHHSERTHQLLSSTNAHVLEIAELNSAARYMNIGVDYFEVGKLCTRHLIEQGFKNIGFIGARGNHSTLQKKLHGWQSAMIESYLTPDHFLTTHEAPSAQLGAEGLAKLLLRDSSLDALVCSHEEIAIGALFECHRRVLKVPSDIAIISLEGSSMAEHAFPSLSCAEYDYEKMGNRAAEKLLHAIKGDRFEAVTNLGFQLKRRASTLIK
;
A
#
# COMPACT_ATOMS: atom_id res chain seq x y z
N MET A 1 -28.02 -21.81 40.67
CA MET A 1 -29.11 -20.88 40.33
C MET A 1 -29.34 -20.98 38.83
N ARG A 2 -30.50 -21.53 38.46
CA ARG A 2 -30.95 -21.73 37.07
C ARG A 2 -31.71 -20.49 36.66
N TYR A 3 -31.43 -19.90 35.48
CA TYR A 3 -32.34 -18.99 34.81
C TYR A 3 -32.68 -19.56 33.44
N THR A 4 -33.96 -19.80 33.29
CA THR A 4 -34.66 -20.29 32.11
C THR A 4 -35.01 -19.14 31.18
N HIS A 5 -34.69 -19.25 29.91
CA HIS A 5 -35.19 -18.34 28.87
C HIS A 5 -36.54 -18.82 28.33
N ALA A 6 -37.52 -17.93 28.38
CA ALA A 6 -38.81 -18.09 27.78
C ALA A 6 -38.82 -17.54 26.35
N HIS A 7 -39.15 -18.40 25.37
CA HIS A 7 -39.46 -17.98 23.99
C HIS A 7 -40.92 -17.59 23.90
N SER A 8 -41.20 -16.37 23.48
CA SER A 8 -42.54 -15.93 23.10
C SER A 8 -42.72 -15.99 21.59
N HIS A 9 -43.53 -16.95 21.14
CA HIS A 9 -44.02 -17.04 19.77
C HIS A 9 -45.17 -16.06 19.58
N VAL A 10 -45.03 -15.11 18.63
CA VAL A 10 -46.14 -14.29 18.16
C VAL A 10 -46.78 -15.00 16.96
N VAL A 11 -48.00 -15.51 17.17
CA VAL A 11 -48.83 -16.08 16.10
C VAL A 11 -49.72 -14.96 15.55
N VAL A 12 -49.48 -14.58 14.28
CA VAL A 12 -50.39 -13.68 13.56
C VAL A 12 -51.43 -14.51 12.84
N ARG A 13 -52.69 -14.41 13.32
CA ARG A 13 -53.86 -14.99 12.67
C ARG A 13 -54.29 -14.12 11.48
N CYS A 14 -54.16 -14.63 10.26
CA CYS A 14 -54.85 -14.09 9.09
C CYS A 14 -56.36 -14.32 9.18
N ARG A 15 -57.15 -13.26 9.25
CA ARG A 15 -58.61 -13.29 9.02
C ARG A 15 -58.85 -12.99 7.54
N SER A 16 -59.52 -13.91 6.88
CA SER A 16 -60.11 -13.74 5.55
C SER A 16 -61.21 -12.70 5.55
N LEU A 17 -61.11 -11.71 4.65
CA LEU A 17 -62.23 -10.85 4.29
C LEU A 17 -62.52 -10.97 2.80
N LYS A 18 -63.84 -11.11 2.56
CA LYS A 18 -64.47 -11.38 1.26
C LYS A 18 -64.33 -10.20 0.28
N SER A 19 -64.27 -10.61 -1.00
CA SER A 19 -64.40 -9.77 -2.18
C SER A 19 -65.65 -8.87 -2.17
N SER A 20 -65.44 -7.60 -2.44
CA SER A 20 -66.23 -6.71 -3.28
C SER A 20 -66.06 -5.26 -2.85
N GLN A 21 -65.26 -4.55 -3.55
CA GLN A 21 -65.48 -3.15 -3.97
C GLN A 21 -64.24 -2.66 -4.71
N ILE A 22 -64.34 -2.63 -6.01
CA ILE A 22 -63.40 -1.95 -6.88
C ILE A 22 -63.70 -0.46 -6.74
N ALA A 23 -62.92 0.24 -5.94
CA ALA A 23 -62.85 1.69 -5.97
C ALA A 23 -61.64 2.12 -6.83
N LYS A 24 -61.95 2.84 -7.89
CA LYS A 24 -60.94 3.54 -8.71
C LYS A 24 -60.12 4.46 -7.80
N VAL A 25 -58.87 4.14 -7.59
CA VAL A 25 -57.88 5.06 -7.02
C VAL A 25 -57.19 5.74 -8.20
N GLU A 26 -57.45 7.03 -8.34
CA GLU A 26 -56.71 7.91 -9.25
C GLU A 26 -55.21 7.85 -8.92
N MET A 27 -54.44 7.43 -9.88
CA MET A 27 -52.96 7.54 -9.84
C MET A 27 -52.57 8.99 -10.09
N SER A 28 -52.33 9.72 -9.05
CA SER A 28 -51.69 11.04 -9.11
C SER A 28 -51.08 11.38 -7.75
N GLU A 29 -49.97 10.75 -7.44
CA GLU A 29 -48.96 11.34 -6.56
C GLU A 29 -47.59 10.97 -7.04
N THR A 30 -47.01 11.84 -7.86
CA THR A 30 -45.58 11.90 -8.11
C THR A 30 -44.84 11.94 -6.76
N ARG A 31 -44.22 10.85 -6.39
CA ARG A 31 -43.32 10.72 -5.23
C ARG A 31 -42.29 11.85 -5.30
N LYS A 32 -42.49 12.95 -4.57
CA LYS A 32 -41.49 13.99 -4.37
C LYS A 32 -40.25 13.31 -3.78
N ARG A 33 -39.19 13.20 -4.56
CA ARG A 33 -37.87 12.81 -4.04
C ARG A 33 -37.55 13.75 -2.89
N ARG A 34 -37.23 13.19 -1.72
CA ARG A 34 -36.70 13.95 -0.58
C ARG A 34 -35.46 14.70 -1.09
N SER A 35 -35.56 16.03 -1.10
CA SER A 35 -34.44 16.91 -1.38
C SER A 35 -33.40 16.69 -0.27
N THR A 36 -32.20 16.25 -0.61
CA THR A 36 -31.06 16.07 0.31
C THR A 36 -30.43 17.40 0.70
N GLY A 37 -31.00 18.53 0.33
CA GLY A 37 -30.44 19.87 0.60
C GLY A 37 -29.24 20.25 -0.25
N ASN A 38 -28.68 19.33 -1.00
CA ASN A 38 -27.52 19.59 -1.86
C ASN A 38 -27.96 20.05 -3.26
N VAL A 39 -27.22 21.01 -3.82
CA VAL A 39 -27.41 21.47 -5.20
C VAL A 39 -27.21 20.30 -6.15
N THR A 40 -28.10 20.17 -7.12
CA THR A 40 -28.08 19.08 -8.10
C THR A 40 -27.70 19.58 -9.49
N LEU A 41 -27.31 18.66 -10.38
CA LEU A 41 -27.08 18.96 -11.80
C LEU A 41 -28.30 19.63 -12.46
N ALA A 42 -29.53 19.28 -12.02
CA ALA A 42 -30.77 19.86 -12.51
C ALA A 42 -30.93 21.33 -12.10
N ASP A 43 -30.47 21.70 -10.92
CA ASP A 43 -30.50 23.09 -10.43
C ASP A 43 -29.53 23.96 -11.26
N VAL A 44 -28.34 23.48 -11.54
CA VAL A 44 -27.37 24.14 -12.44
C VAL A 44 -27.97 24.32 -13.83
N ALA A 45 -28.57 23.26 -14.38
CA ALA A 45 -29.19 23.30 -15.70
C ALA A 45 -30.32 24.33 -15.79
N LYS A 46 -31.16 24.38 -14.77
CA LYS A 46 -32.26 25.35 -14.65
C LYS A 46 -31.74 26.78 -14.59
N GLN A 47 -30.73 27.06 -13.77
CA GLN A 47 -30.17 28.41 -13.62
C GLN A 47 -29.38 28.85 -14.85
N ALA A 48 -28.63 27.94 -15.49
CA ALA A 48 -27.94 28.21 -16.75
C ALA A 48 -28.86 28.31 -17.96
N GLY A 49 -30.14 27.89 -17.84
CA GLY A 49 -31.10 27.89 -18.94
C GLY A 49 -30.80 26.88 -20.05
N VAL A 50 -30.24 25.70 -19.68
CA VAL A 50 -29.85 24.63 -20.59
C VAL A 50 -30.36 23.27 -20.11
N GLY A 51 -30.26 22.25 -20.93
CA GLY A 51 -30.57 20.87 -20.49
C GLY A 51 -29.47 20.27 -19.61
N THR A 52 -29.85 19.33 -18.73
CA THR A 52 -28.92 18.60 -17.85
C THR A 52 -27.80 17.89 -18.62
N MET A 53 -28.10 17.36 -19.82
CA MET A 53 -27.09 16.75 -20.71
C MET A 53 -26.02 17.76 -21.16
N THR A 54 -26.42 19.02 -21.40
CA THR A 54 -25.49 20.10 -21.81
C THR A 54 -24.56 20.46 -20.64
N VAL A 55 -25.12 20.60 -19.43
CA VAL A 55 -24.29 20.82 -18.22
C VAL A 55 -23.33 19.66 -18.01
N SER A 56 -23.81 18.41 -18.10
CA SER A 56 -22.98 17.23 -17.96
C SER A 56 -21.84 17.20 -18.98
N ARG A 57 -22.11 17.55 -20.25
CA ARG A 57 -21.09 17.65 -21.31
C ARG A 57 -20.09 18.78 -21.02
N ALA A 58 -20.54 19.94 -20.63
CA ALA A 58 -19.68 21.07 -20.31
C ALA A 58 -18.67 20.74 -19.19
N LEU A 59 -19.09 19.93 -18.21
CA LEU A 59 -18.24 19.53 -17.07
C LEU A 59 -17.32 18.32 -17.38
N ARG A 60 -17.68 17.44 -18.33
CA ARG A 60 -16.92 16.21 -18.61
C ARG A 60 -16.09 16.27 -19.88
N THR A 61 -16.65 16.87 -20.93
CA THR A 61 -16.06 16.96 -22.26
C THR A 61 -16.19 18.39 -22.77
N PRO A 62 -15.49 19.35 -22.14
CA PRO A 62 -15.65 20.78 -22.40
C PRO A 62 -15.48 21.16 -23.86
N ASP A 63 -14.66 20.41 -24.62
CA ASP A 63 -14.41 20.64 -26.06
C ASP A 63 -15.63 20.40 -26.94
N LEU A 64 -16.66 19.70 -26.44
CA LEU A 64 -17.92 19.47 -27.14
C LEU A 64 -18.96 20.58 -26.89
N VAL A 65 -18.60 21.63 -26.16
CA VAL A 65 -19.48 22.76 -25.80
C VAL A 65 -18.79 24.07 -26.16
N SER A 66 -19.51 25.01 -26.75
CA SER A 66 -18.93 26.31 -27.11
C SER A 66 -18.37 27.05 -25.89
N GLU A 67 -17.28 27.78 -26.06
CA GLU A 67 -16.58 28.48 -24.99
C GLU A 67 -17.52 29.38 -24.15
N LYS A 68 -18.32 30.21 -24.85
CA LYS A 68 -19.30 31.09 -24.21
C LYS A 68 -20.31 30.35 -23.32
N LEU A 69 -20.75 29.16 -23.75
CA LEU A 69 -21.71 28.36 -22.96
C LEU A 69 -21.03 27.64 -21.81
N ARG A 70 -19.78 27.22 -22.01
CA ARG A 70 -18.97 26.61 -20.96
C ARG A 70 -18.72 27.60 -19.82
N GLU A 71 -18.29 28.82 -20.13
CA GLU A 71 -18.09 29.92 -19.18
C GLU A 71 -19.37 30.21 -18.37
N LYS A 72 -20.51 30.33 -19.08
CA LYS A 72 -21.81 30.53 -18.40
C LYS A 72 -22.15 29.41 -17.43
N ILE A 73 -21.94 28.15 -17.84
CA ILE A 73 -22.23 26.99 -16.97
C ILE A 73 -21.26 26.98 -15.78
N GLN A 74 -19.97 27.27 -16.00
CA GLN A 74 -18.99 27.33 -14.92
C GLN A 74 -19.33 28.42 -13.90
N GLN A 75 -19.74 29.60 -14.34
CA GLN A 75 -20.18 30.68 -13.45
C GLN A 75 -21.35 30.22 -12.57
N VAL A 76 -22.36 29.56 -13.14
CA VAL A 76 -23.52 29.04 -12.38
C VAL A 76 -23.10 27.92 -11.40
N VAL A 77 -22.17 27.06 -11.80
CA VAL A 77 -21.58 26.02 -10.92
C VAL A 77 -20.94 26.67 -9.69
N ASP A 78 -20.12 27.70 -9.90
CA ASP A 78 -19.41 28.43 -8.85
C ASP A 78 -20.39 29.20 -7.93
N GLU A 79 -21.38 29.89 -8.51
CA GLU A 79 -22.42 30.61 -7.78
C GLU A 79 -23.28 29.71 -6.87
N LEU A 80 -23.64 28.52 -7.35
CA LEU A 80 -24.44 27.56 -6.61
C LEU A 80 -23.60 26.70 -5.65
N GLY A 81 -22.26 26.71 -5.77
CA GLY A 81 -21.39 25.77 -5.07
C GLY A 81 -21.66 24.31 -5.47
N TYR A 82 -22.06 24.07 -6.72
CA TYR A 82 -22.33 22.73 -7.20
C TYR A 82 -21.05 21.90 -7.31
N ILE A 83 -21.01 20.77 -6.63
CA ILE A 83 -19.93 19.80 -6.74
C ILE A 83 -20.41 18.62 -7.60
N PRO A 84 -19.78 18.37 -8.76
CA PRO A 84 -20.13 17.23 -9.62
C PRO A 84 -20.04 15.91 -8.87
N ASN A 85 -21.13 15.15 -8.83
CA ASN A 85 -21.11 13.81 -8.26
C ASN A 85 -20.47 12.82 -9.24
N LYS A 86 -19.18 12.51 -9.02
CA LYS A 86 -18.41 11.56 -9.86
C LYS A 86 -19.01 10.16 -9.85
N ALA A 87 -19.60 9.72 -8.72
CA ALA A 87 -20.23 8.39 -8.61
C ALA A 87 -21.48 8.29 -9.52
N ALA A 88 -22.33 9.34 -9.55
CA ALA A 88 -23.45 9.39 -10.48
C ALA A 88 -22.98 9.41 -11.94
N GLY A 89 -21.81 10.00 -12.18
CA GLY A 89 -21.16 10.02 -13.47
C GLY A 89 -20.63 8.66 -13.92
N ALA A 90 -19.97 7.94 -13.06
CA ALA A 90 -19.45 6.60 -13.27
C ALA A 90 -20.58 5.60 -13.61
N LEU A 91 -21.73 5.72 -12.94
CA LEU A 91 -22.93 4.91 -13.24
C LEU A 91 -23.43 5.11 -14.68
N ALA A 92 -23.30 6.33 -15.21
CA ALA A 92 -23.80 6.67 -16.55
C ALA A 92 -22.82 6.31 -17.67
N SER A 93 -21.49 6.30 -17.40
CA SER A 93 -20.44 5.99 -18.38
C SER A 93 -19.90 4.57 -18.28
N ALA A 94 -20.23 3.82 -17.23
CA ALA A 94 -19.61 2.55 -16.84
C ALA A 94 -18.08 2.65 -16.61
N GLU A 95 -17.53 3.87 -16.50
CA GLU A 95 -16.12 4.14 -16.24
C GLU A 95 -15.92 4.57 -14.78
N SER A 96 -14.98 3.95 -14.10
CA SER A 96 -14.58 4.34 -12.75
C SER A 96 -13.31 5.18 -12.79
N TYR A 97 -13.30 6.25 -11.98
CA TYR A 97 -12.14 7.13 -11.78
C TYR A 97 -11.57 7.00 -10.37
N SER A 98 -11.81 5.87 -9.71
CA SER A 98 -11.22 5.55 -8.41
C SER A 98 -10.21 4.43 -8.51
N ILE A 99 -9.14 4.53 -7.72
CA ILE A 99 -8.13 3.50 -7.53
C ILE A 99 -8.11 3.14 -6.05
N ALA A 100 -8.24 1.86 -5.74
CA ALA A 100 -8.10 1.36 -4.37
C ALA A 100 -6.63 1.04 -4.09
N LEU A 101 -6.11 1.52 -2.96
CA LEU A 101 -4.77 1.22 -2.48
C LEU A 101 -4.86 0.74 -1.03
N ILE A 102 -4.35 -0.45 -0.75
CA ILE A 102 -4.25 -0.99 0.61
C ILE A 102 -2.78 -1.06 1.00
N LEU A 103 -2.41 -0.29 2.02
CA LEU A 103 -1.06 -0.24 2.57
C LEU A 103 -1.01 -0.90 3.95
N PRO A 104 0.09 -1.59 4.30
CA PRO A 104 0.24 -2.20 5.61
C PRO A 104 0.57 -1.18 6.70
N SER A 105 1.13 -0.02 6.34
CA SER A 105 1.53 1.04 7.26
C SER A 105 1.39 2.41 6.60
N LEU A 106 1.07 3.43 7.38
CA LEU A 106 1.07 4.82 6.92
C LEU A 106 2.30 5.59 7.41
N VAL A 107 3.07 5.01 8.34
CA VAL A 107 4.22 5.66 8.97
C VAL A 107 5.56 5.05 8.55
N GLU A 108 5.56 3.84 8.02
CA GLU A 108 6.79 3.24 7.49
C GLU A 108 7.27 3.97 6.24
N LYS A 109 8.58 4.14 6.12
CA LYS A 109 9.24 4.92 5.06
C LYS A 109 8.82 4.47 3.66
N SER A 110 8.73 3.16 3.43
CA SER A 110 8.29 2.59 2.16
C SER A 110 6.94 3.14 1.72
N CYS A 111 5.97 3.15 2.62
CA CYS A 111 4.62 3.64 2.35
C CYS A 111 4.57 5.17 2.31
N ALA A 112 5.25 5.83 3.27
CA ALA A 112 5.23 7.29 3.41
C ALA A 112 5.85 8.02 2.20
N HIS A 113 6.91 7.47 1.60
CA HIS A 113 7.54 8.04 0.39
C HIS A 113 6.87 7.59 -0.91
N PHE A 114 6.28 6.40 -0.94
CA PHE A 114 5.51 5.90 -2.09
C PHE A 114 4.24 6.71 -2.33
N LEU A 115 3.43 6.88 -1.29
CA LEU A 115 2.05 7.37 -1.37
C LEU A 115 1.91 8.76 -2.03
N PRO A 116 2.68 9.78 -1.68
CA PRO A 116 2.54 11.12 -2.28
C PRO A 116 2.78 11.12 -3.79
N ASN A 117 3.79 10.40 -4.24
CA ASN A 117 4.17 10.35 -5.66
C ASN A 117 3.16 9.54 -6.48
N PHE A 118 2.68 8.42 -5.92
CA PHE A 118 1.61 7.63 -6.51
C PHE A 118 0.33 8.45 -6.67
N GLN A 119 -0.12 9.09 -5.59
CA GLN A 119 -1.33 9.93 -5.59
C GLN A 119 -1.21 11.12 -6.56
N HIS A 120 -0.05 11.80 -6.58
CA HIS A 120 0.17 12.94 -7.47
C HIS A 120 0.01 12.55 -8.95
N THR A 121 0.60 11.43 -9.34
CA THR A 121 0.51 10.92 -10.73
C THR A 121 -0.93 10.52 -11.09
N LEU A 122 -1.66 9.88 -10.18
CA LEU A 122 -3.07 9.54 -10.39
C LEU A 122 -3.95 10.78 -10.48
N ASN A 123 -3.74 11.77 -9.61
CA ASN A 123 -4.52 13.02 -9.61
C ASN A 123 -4.36 13.79 -10.92
N LYS A 124 -3.16 13.85 -11.50
CA LYS A 124 -2.92 14.45 -12.82
C LYS A 124 -3.73 13.76 -13.93
N ALA A 125 -3.98 12.47 -13.81
CA ALA A 125 -4.80 11.69 -14.72
C ALA A 125 -6.31 11.72 -14.38
N GLY A 126 -6.73 12.46 -13.33
CA GLY A 126 -8.13 12.60 -12.93
C GLY A 126 -8.66 11.50 -12.02
N TYR A 127 -7.82 10.56 -11.58
CA TYR A 127 -8.22 9.48 -10.69
C TYR A 127 -8.17 9.90 -9.23
N GLN A 128 -9.11 9.37 -8.44
CA GLN A 128 -9.17 9.52 -6.98
C GLN A 128 -8.62 8.27 -6.30
N LEU A 129 -7.93 8.45 -5.18
CA LEU A 129 -7.37 7.37 -4.39
C LEU A 129 -8.30 7.02 -3.22
N LEU A 130 -8.72 5.75 -3.14
CA LEU A 130 -9.32 5.14 -1.97
C LEU A 130 -8.21 4.46 -1.18
N LEU A 131 -7.88 4.99 -0.01
CA LEU A 131 -6.75 4.51 0.80
C LEU A 131 -7.24 3.68 1.98
N GLY A 132 -6.74 2.45 2.10
CA GLY A 132 -6.96 1.55 3.21
C GLY A 132 -5.68 1.25 3.98
N TYR A 133 -5.81 1.01 5.28
CA TYR A 133 -4.73 0.60 6.18
C TYR A 133 -5.01 -0.79 6.74
N SER A 134 -4.16 -1.77 6.41
CA SER A 134 -4.36 -3.17 6.83
C SER A 134 -3.63 -3.54 8.13
N GLY A 135 -2.65 -2.75 8.56
CA GLY A 135 -1.87 -3.07 9.76
C GLY A 135 -1.11 -4.39 9.66
N TYR A 136 -0.74 -4.83 8.47
CA TYR A 136 -0.16 -6.15 8.19
C TYR A 136 -1.10 -7.33 8.50
N SER A 137 -2.40 -7.11 8.66
CA SER A 137 -3.39 -8.18 8.83
C SER A 137 -4.00 -8.56 7.49
N VAL A 138 -3.92 -9.84 7.16
CA VAL A 138 -4.54 -10.42 5.96
C VAL A 138 -6.07 -10.30 6.03
N GLU A 139 -6.65 -10.50 7.21
CA GLU A 139 -8.10 -10.39 7.44
C GLU A 139 -8.59 -8.95 7.28
N GLN A 140 -7.77 -7.97 7.68
CA GLN A 140 -8.09 -6.56 7.49
C GLN A 140 -7.95 -6.15 6.02
N GLU A 141 -6.97 -6.70 5.31
CA GLU A 141 -6.83 -6.51 3.87
C GLU A 141 -8.08 -7.00 3.12
N GLU A 142 -8.56 -8.22 3.44
CA GLU A 142 -9.78 -8.78 2.85
C GLU A 142 -11.01 -7.89 3.07
N LYS A 143 -11.20 -7.40 4.31
CA LYS A 143 -12.34 -6.51 4.65
C LYS A 143 -12.29 -5.21 3.88
N LEU A 144 -11.11 -4.59 3.80
CA LEU A 144 -10.90 -3.35 3.05
C LEU A 144 -11.14 -3.57 1.56
N LEU A 145 -10.62 -4.67 1.02
CA LEU A 145 -10.81 -5.03 -0.38
C LEU A 145 -12.30 -5.23 -0.70
N CYS A 146 -13.05 -5.97 0.12
CA CYS A 146 -14.51 -6.12 -0.05
C CYS A 146 -15.19 -4.74 -0.12
N THR A 147 -14.90 -3.86 0.83
CA THR A 147 -15.49 -2.51 0.89
C THR A 147 -15.15 -1.68 -0.36
N PHE A 148 -13.90 -1.70 -0.80
CA PHE A 148 -13.48 -0.91 -1.96
C PHE A 148 -14.04 -1.45 -3.28
N LEU A 149 -14.23 -2.76 -3.40
CA LEU A 149 -14.83 -3.36 -4.60
C LEU A 149 -16.31 -2.99 -4.79
N GLU A 150 -17.02 -2.58 -3.73
CA GLU A 150 -18.39 -2.03 -3.85
C GLU A 150 -18.42 -0.77 -4.71
N ASP A 151 -17.36 0.05 -4.65
CA ASP A 151 -17.20 1.27 -5.45
C ASP A 151 -16.71 0.98 -6.89
N ARG A 152 -16.48 -0.29 -7.25
CA ARG A 152 -15.98 -0.74 -8.56
C ARG A 152 -14.79 0.08 -9.05
N PRO A 153 -13.66 0.08 -8.34
CA PRO A 153 -12.49 0.86 -8.72
C PRO A 153 -11.94 0.39 -10.09
N ALA A 154 -11.34 1.31 -10.86
CA ALA A 154 -10.67 0.98 -12.10
C ALA A 154 -9.40 0.15 -11.88
N GLY A 155 -8.79 0.30 -10.71
CA GLY A 155 -7.62 -0.47 -10.32
C GLY A 155 -7.55 -0.71 -8.82
N VAL A 156 -6.86 -1.79 -8.44
CA VAL A 156 -6.55 -2.19 -7.07
C VAL A 156 -5.05 -2.34 -6.93
N VAL A 157 -4.48 -1.73 -5.90
CA VAL A 157 -3.06 -1.81 -5.59
C VAL A 157 -2.88 -2.39 -4.19
N LEU A 158 -2.09 -3.46 -4.10
CA LEU A 158 -1.79 -4.17 -2.87
C LEU A 158 -0.29 -4.15 -2.58
N PHE A 159 0.07 -4.09 -1.31
CA PHE A 159 1.45 -4.07 -0.86
C PHE A 159 1.96 -5.50 -0.58
N GLY A 160 3.08 -5.88 -1.22
CA GLY A 160 3.63 -7.22 -1.09
C GLY A 160 3.05 -8.20 -2.12
N SER A 161 3.36 -9.48 -1.94
CA SER A 161 2.94 -10.56 -2.84
C SER A 161 2.27 -11.73 -2.10
N HIS A 162 2.09 -11.59 -0.79
CA HIS A 162 1.48 -12.62 0.04
C HIS A 162 0.08 -12.19 0.48
N HIS A 163 -0.91 -12.73 -0.20
CA HIS A 163 -2.33 -12.46 0.03
C HIS A 163 -3.06 -13.76 0.32
N SER A 164 -4.24 -13.68 0.95
CA SER A 164 -5.06 -14.86 1.19
C SER A 164 -5.70 -15.39 -0.09
N GLU A 165 -6.11 -16.65 -0.07
CA GLU A 165 -6.88 -17.23 -1.17
C GLU A 165 -8.21 -16.47 -1.38
N ARG A 166 -8.80 -15.96 -0.30
CA ARG A 166 -10.01 -15.13 -0.38
C ARG A 166 -9.74 -13.80 -1.10
N THR A 167 -8.63 -13.13 -0.81
CA THR A 167 -8.19 -11.93 -1.56
C THR A 167 -8.05 -12.26 -3.05
N HIS A 168 -7.40 -13.37 -3.41
CA HIS A 168 -7.27 -13.78 -4.80
C HIS A 168 -8.62 -14.07 -5.49
N GLN A 169 -9.57 -14.68 -4.79
CA GLN A 169 -10.93 -14.90 -5.30
C GLN A 169 -11.67 -13.57 -5.56
N LEU A 170 -11.58 -12.63 -4.62
CA LEU A 170 -12.17 -11.29 -4.76
C LEU A 170 -11.59 -10.55 -5.97
N LEU A 171 -10.27 -10.53 -6.09
CA LEU A 171 -9.58 -9.88 -7.22
C LEU A 171 -9.92 -10.53 -8.57
N SER A 172 -10.11 -11.85 -8.60
CA SER A 172 -10.50 -12.57 -9.83
C SER A 172 -11.95 -12.32 -10.23
N SER A 173 -12.80 -11.87 -9.32
CA SER A 173 -14.21 -11.55 -9.56
C SER A 173 -14.46 -10.11 -10.04
N THR A 174 -13.42 -9.28 -10.08
CA THR A 174 -13.51 -7.88 -10.51
C THR A 174 -12.87 -7.67 -11.88
N ASN A 175 -13.32 -6.61 -12.57
CA ASN A 175 -12.69 -6.11 -13.80
C ASN A 175 -11.58 -5.07 -13.50
N ALA A 176 -11.28 -4.79 -12.24
CA ALA A 176 -10.23 -3.85 -11.85
C ALA A 176 -8.84 -4.38 -12.25
N HIS A 177 -7.98 -3.49 -12.72
CA HIS A 177 -6.58 -3.81 -12.96
C HIS A 177 -5.84 -3.95 -11.63
N VAL A 178 -5.17 -5.09 -11.40
CA VAL A 178 -4.52 -5.39 -10.13
C VAL A 178 -3.01 -5.21 -10.25
N LEU A 179 -2.43 -4.48 -9.29
CA LEU A 179 -1.00 -4.21 -9.19
C LEU A 179 -0.50 -4.54 -7.77
N GLU A 180 0.47 -5.42 -7.67
CA GLU A 180 1.25 -5.68 -6.46
C GLU A 180 2.50 -4.78 -6.45
N ILE A 181 2.80 -4.18 -5.29
CA ILE A 181 3.94 -3.25 -5.15
C ILE A 181 4.91 -3.68 -4.04
N ALA A 182 6.09 -3.09 -4.04
CA ALA A 182 7.18 -3.20 -3.09
C ALA A 182 8.04 -4.47 -3.21
N GLU A 183 7.45 -5.65 -3.25
CA GLU A 183 8.17 -6.91 -3.36
C GLU A 183 8.17 -7.40 -4.81
N LEU A 184 9.36 -7.68 -5.36
CA LEU A 184 9.45 -8.29 -6.68
C LEU A 184 8.99 -9.74 -6.64
N ASN A 185 8.04 -10.06 -7.51
CA ASN A 185 7.53 -11.40 -7.73
C ASN A 185 7.58 -11.73 -9.22
N SER A 186 8.57 -12.51 -9.65
CA SER A 186 8.74 -12.91 -11.05
C SER A 186 7.65 -13.87 -11.54
N ALA A 187 6.98 -14.58 -10.62
CA ALA A 187 5.85 -15.46 -10.89
C ALA A 187 4.50 -14.80 -10.56
N ALA A 188 4.46 -13.45 -10.58
CA ALA A 188 3.27 -12.70 -10.21
C ALA A 188 2.05 -13.07 -11.05
N ARG A 189 0.93 -13.27 -10.39
CA ARG A 189 -0.39 -13.49 -11.01
C ARG A 189 -0.95 -12.19 -11.59
N TYR A 190 -0.53 -11.07 -11.03
CA TYR A 190 -0.97 -9.71 -11.36
C TYR A 190 0.20 -8.88 -11.88
N MET A 191 -0.05 -7.64 -12.27
CA MET A 191 1.04 -6.69 -12.50
C MET A 191 1.86 -6.54 -11.22
N ASN A 192 3.17 -6.43 -11.37
CA ASN A 192 4.05 -6.32 -10.20
C ASN A 192 5.15 -5.27 -10.45
N ILE A 193 5.47 -4.51 -9.41
CA ILE A 193 6.60 -3.59 -9.37
C ILE A 193 7.23 -3.59 -7.99
N GLY A 194 8.50 -3.95 -7.90
CA GLY A 194 9.13 -4.09 -6.60
C GLY A 194 10.64 -4.24 -6.66
N VAL A 195 11.19 -4.64 -5.51
CA VAL A 195 12.62 -4.89 -5.28
C VAL A 195 12.82 -6.37 -4.95
N ASP A 196 13.90 -6.94 -5.43
CA ASP A 196 14.30 -8.30 -5.07
C ASP A 196 15.00 -8.29 -3.70
N TYR A 197 14.25 -8.58 -2.66
CA TYR A 197 14.76 -8.59 -1.29
C TYR A 197 15.71 -9.76 -0.99
N PHE A 198 15.68 -10.83 -1.77
CA PHE A 198 16.69 -11.88 -1.69
C PHE A 198 18.06 -11.35 -2.15
N GLU A 199 18.09 -10.69 -3.30
CA GLU A 199 19.32 -10.07 -3.80
C GLU A 199 19.83 -8.96 -2.88
N VAL A 200 18.94 -8.19 -2.23
CA VAL A 200 19.33 -7.21 -1.22
C VAL A 200 20.09 -7.88 -0.06
N GLY A 201 19.50 -8.91 0.54
CA GLY A 201 20.13 -9.66 1.63
C GLY A 201 21.47 -10.26 1.20
N LYS A 202 21.52 -10.85 0.01
CA LYS A 202 22.69 -11.50 -0.55
C LYS A 202 23.83 -10.52 -0.82
N LEU A 203 23.56 -9.43 -1.53
CA LEU A 203 24.60 -8.46 -1.91
C LEU A 203 25.13 -7.65 -0.73
N CYS A 204 24.27 -7.28 0.22
CA CYS A 204 24.71 -6.60 1.44
C CYS A 204 25.60 -7.49 2.32
N THR A 205 25.26 -8.78 2.42
CA THR A 205 26.08 -9.74 3.17
C THR A 205 27.40 -10.03 2.45
N ARG A 206 27.36 -10.20 1.13
CA ARG A 206 28.58 -10.37 0.33
C ARG A 206 29.55 -9.19 0.49
N HIS A 207 29.03 -7.96 0.55
CA HIS A 207 29.85 -6.79 0.83
C HIS A 207 30.62 -6.92 2.15
N LEU A 208 29.99 -7.41 3.24
CA LEU A 208 30.70 -7.64 4.51
C LEU A 208 31.79 -8.72 4.35
N ILE A 209 31.48 -9.80 3.68
CA ILE A 209 32.44 -10.90 3.42
C ILE A 209 33.65 -10.41 2.62
N GLU A 210 33.42 -9.58 1.59
CA GLU A 210 34.48 -8.94 0.77
C GLU A 210 35.36 -7.98 1.59
N GLN A 211 34.81 -7.39 2.68
CA GLN A 211 35.58 -6.58 3.63
C GLN A 211 36.35 -7.43 4.65
N GLY A 212 36.23 -8.76 4.62
CA GLY A 212 36.97 -9.70 5.45
C GLY A 212 36.21 -10.20 6.69
N PHE A 213 34.99 -9.76 6.93
CA PHE A 213 34.16 -10.25 8.04
C PHE A 213 33.69 -11.68 7.79
N LYS A 214 33.69 -12.51 8.85
CA LYS A 214 33.39 -13.96 8.74
C LYS A 214 32.31 -14.43 9.69
N ASN A 215 32.19 -13.81 10.85
CA ASN A 215 31.18 -14.17 11.84
C ASN A 215 30.05 -13.16 11.85
N ILE A 216 29.15 -13.28 10.84
CA ILE A 216 28.16 -12.29 10.49
C ILE A 216 26.80 -12.68 11.04
N GLY A 217 26.26 -11.88 11.97
CA GLY A 217 24.92 -12.07 12.52
C GLY A 217 23.83 -11.40 11.68
N PHE A 218 22.57 -11.77 11.99
CA PHE A 218 21.39 -11.17 11.39
C PHE A 218 20.33 -10.84 12.44
N ILE A 219 19.76 -9.62 12.39
CA ILE A 219 18.59 -9.24 13.21
C ILE A 219 17.47 -8.78 12.29
N GLY A 220 16.29 -9.42 12.46
CA GLY A 220 15.11 -9.14 11.64
C GLY A 220 13.83 -8.92 12.44
N ALA A 221 12.97 -8.04 11.94
CA ALA A 221 11.62 -7.77 12.43
C ALA A 221 10.56 -8.30 11.47
N ARG A 222 9.32 -8.46 11.93
CA ARG A 222 8.18 -8.96 11.13
C ARG A 222 8.44 -10.34 10.52
N GLY A 223 8.85 -11.30 11.35
CA GLY A 223 9.32 -12.63 10.95
C GLY A 223 8.37 -13.47 10.11
N ASN A 224 7.08 -13.17 10.12
CA ASN A 224 6.04 -13.84 9.33
C ASN A 224 5.84 -13.25 7.92
N HIS A 225 6.54 -12.16 7.57
CA HIS A 225 6.40 -11.54 6.24
C HIS A 225 7.41 -12.08 5.24
N SER A 226 6.95 -12.27 4.00
CA SER A 226 7.76 -12.76 2.87
C SER A 226 9.00 -11.91 2.63
N THR A 227 8.90 -10.59 2.78
CA THR A 227 10.02 -9.66 2.60
C THR A 227 11.17 -9.93 3.58
N LEU A 228 10.88 -10.22 4.87
CA LEU A 228 11.94 -10.59 5.81
C LEU A 228 12.52 -11.95 5.47
N GLN A 229 11.69 -12.93 5.12
CA GLN A 229 12.16 -14.27 4.75
C GLN A 229 13.11 -14.21 3.55
N LYS A 230 12.79 -13.43 2.53
CA LYS A 230 13.68 -13.20 1.38
C LYS A 230 15.01 -12.56 1.79
N LYS A 231 14.99 -11.50 2.62
CA LYS A 231 16.19 -10.85 3.16
C LYS A 231 17.06 -11.84 3.94
N LEU A 232 16.45 -12.64 4.81
CA LEU A 232 17.13 -13.68 5.60
C LEU A 232 17.73 -14.77 4.72
N HIS A 233 16.99 -15.30 3.75
CA HIS A 233 17.49 -16.29 2.81
C HIS A 233 18.64 -15.74 1.95
N GLY A 234 18.61 -14.46 1.57
CA GLY A 234 19.71 -13.81 0.87
C GLY A 234 20.98 -13.76 1.71
N TRP A 235 20.87 -13.39 3.01
CA TRP A 235 21.97 -13.44 3.96
C TRP A 235 22.53 -14.87 4.10
N GLN A 236 21.64 -15.86 4.33
CA GLN A 236 22.04 -17.27 4.44
C GLN A 236 22.77 -17.75 3.17
N SER A 237 22.23 -17.44 1.99
CA SER A 237 22.84 -17.82 0.71
C SER A 237 24.26 -17.27 0.57
N ALA A 238 24.48 -15.98 0.87
CA ALA A 238 25.80 -15.37 0.78
C ALA A 238 26.80 -16.00 1.76
N MET A 239 26.36 -16.31 2.99
CA MET A 239 27.20 -17.01 3.99
C MET A 239 27.60 -18.42 3.49
N ILE A 240 26.62 -19.22 3.07
CA ILE A 240 26.85 -20.60 2.61
C ILE A 240 27.74 -20.63 1.36
N GLU A 241 27.51 -19.76 0.39
CA GLU A 241 28.34 -19.64 -0.83
C GLU A 241 29.79 -19.29 -0.52
N SER A 242 30.04 -18.66 0.64
CA SER A 242 31.37 -18.29 1.13
C SER A 242 31.92 -19.27 2.18
N TYR A 243 31.32 -20.44 2.32
CA TYR A 243 31.70 -21.48 3.30
C TYR A 243 31.65 -20.99 4.76
N LEU A 244 30.75 -20.03 5.08
CA LEU A 244 30.50 -19.51 6.43
C LEU A 244 29.19 -20.09 6.97
N THR A 245 29.08 -20.21 8.29
CA THR A 245 27.90 -20.79 8.95
C THR A 245 26.87 -19.70 9.32
N PRO A 246 25.62 -19.76 8.79
CA PRO A 246 24.61 -18.75 9.06
C PRO A 246 23.72 -19.11 10.29
N ASP A 247 24.34 -19.24 11.48
CA ASP A 247 23.66 -19.68 12.72
C ASP A 247 23.37 -18.55 13.73
N HIS A 248 23.99 -17.39 13.57
CA HIS A 248 23.81 -16.23 14.45
C HIS A 248 22.70 -15.31 13.97
N PHE A 249 21.42 -15.69 14.16
CA PHE A 249 20.31 -14.82 13.77
C PHE A 249 19.23 -14.73 14.86
N LEU A 250 18.53 -13.61 14.87
CA LEU A 250 17.36 -13.32 15.68
C LEU A 250 16.27 -12.71 14.81
N THR A 251 15.07 -13.27 14.87
CA THR A 251 13.90 -12.71 14.22
C THR A 251 12.76 -12.57 15.22
N THR A 252 11.94 -11.52 15.06
CA THR A 252 10.73 -11.29 15.87
C THR A 252 9.54 -10.98 14.96
N HIS A 253 8.33 -11.21 15.46
CA HIS A 253 7.10 -10.80 14.78
C HIS A 253 6.76 -9.31 15.01
N GLU A 254 7.44 -8.66 15.93
CA GLU A 254 7.23 -7.27 16.27
C GLU A 254 7.67 -6.31 15.15
N ALA A 255 7.24 -5.05 15.25
CA ALA A 255 7.69 -3.99 14.37
C ALA A 255 9.19 -3.68 14.56
N PRO A 256 9.89 -3.20 13.53
CA PRO A 256 11.28 -2.76 13.66
C PRO A 256 11.40 -1.62 14.67
N SER A 257 12.44 -1.66 15.51
CA SER A 257 12.72 -0.63 16.49
C SER A 257 14.20 -0.58 16.86
N ALA A 258 14.65 0.57 17.38
CA ALA A 258 16.00 0.69 17.92
C ALA A 258 16.21 -0.18 19.16
N GLN A 259 15.17 -0.40 19.96
CA GLN A 259 15.24 -1.31 21.10
C GLN A 259 15.56 -2.73 20.64
N LEU A 260 14.86 -3.24 19.60
CA LEU A 260 15.13 -4.56 19.04
C LEU A 260 16.59 -4.68 18.57
N GLY A 261 17.13 -3.63 17.95
CA GLY A 261 18.52 -3.62 17.50
C GLY A 261 19.52 -3.71 18.66
N ALA A 262 19.30 -2.92 19.70
CA ALA A 262 20.16 -2.91 20.88
C ALA A 262 20.10 -4.24 21.65
N GLU A 263 18.92 -4.73 21.97
CA GLU A 263 18.73 -6.00 22.68
C GLU A 263 19.16 -7.20 21.85
N GLY A 264 18.88 -7.17 20.54
CA GLY A 264 19.27 -8.23 19.62
C GLY A 264 20.78 -8.37 19.50
N LEU A 265 21.50 -7.26 19.34
CA LEU A 265 22.97 -7.28 19.35
C LEU A 265 23.51 -7.80 20.69
N ALA A 266 22.99 -7.30 21.81
CA ALA A 266 23.41 -7.77 23.13
C ALA A 266 23.22 -9.30 23.30
N LYS A 267 22.09 -9.84 22.82
CA LYS A 267 21.81 -11.30 22.86
C LYS A 267 22.75 -12.10 21.96
N LEU A 268 23.06 -11.59 20.75
CA LEU A 268 24.01 -12.27 19.86
C LEU A 268 25.42 -12.30 20.43
N LEU A 269 25.91 -11.18 20.97
CA LEU A 269 27.24 -11.08 21.61
C LEU A 269 27.35 -11.96 22.87
N LEU A 270 26.26 -12.21 23.58
CA LEU A 270 26.22 -13.16 24.71
C LEU A 270 26.31 -14.63 24.24
N ARG A 271 25.80 -14.93 23.04
CA ARG A 271 25.88 -16.27 22.45
C ARG A 271 27.27 -16.54 21.85
N ASP A 272 27.80 -15.53 21.15
CA ASP A 272 29.11 -15.58 20.53
C ASP A 272 29.78 -14.20 20.57
N SER A 273 30.80 -14.06 21.40
CA SER A 273 31.59 -12.83 21.54
C SER A 273 32.53 -12.56 20.35
N SER A 274 32.69 -13.52 19.44
CA SER A 274 33.52 -13.38 18.24
C SER A 274 32.76 -12.79 17.03
N LEU A 275 31.47 -12.42 17.22
CA LEU A 275 30.66 -11.76 16.19
C LEU A 275 31.36 -10.49 15.68
N ASP A 276 31.69 -10.46 14.39
CA ASP A 276 32.49 -9.39 13.77
C ASP A 276 31.68 -8.50 12.81
N ALA A 277 30.44 -8.92 12.42
CA ALA A 277 29.53 -8.09 11.65
C ALA A 277 28.08 -8.41 11.93
N LEU A 278 27.20 -7.43 11.65
CA LEU A 278 25.76 -7.54 11.82
C LEU A 278 25.00 -7.00 10.59
N VAL A 279 24.09 -7.82 10.07
CA VAL A 279 23.09 -7.45 9.06
C VAL A 279 21.76 -7.17 9.77
N CYS A 280 21.22 -5.99 9.56
CA CYS A 280 19.94 -5.57 10.13
C CYS A 280 18.88 -5.44 9.03
N SER A 281 17.73 -6.06 9.21
CA SER A 281 16.64 -6.06 8.20
C SER A 281 16.06 -4.67 7.93
N HIS A 282 16.14 -3.74 8.91
CA HIS A 282 15.60 -2.37 8.86
C HIS A 282 16.58 -1.37 9.48
N GLU A 283 16.49 -0.10 9.06
CA GLU A 283 17.38 0.96 9.52
C GLU A 283 17.28 1.22 11.02
N GLU A 284 16.06 1.17 11.58
CA GLU A 284 15.81 1.36 13.01
C GLU A 284 16.58 0.34 13.86
N ILE A 285 16.64 -0.91 13.40
CA ILE A 285 17.39 -1.98 14.05
C ILE A 285 18.89 -1.68 14.01
N ALA A 286 19.41 -1.26 12.85
CA ALA A 286 20.82 -0.93 12.70
C ALA A 286 21.23 0.28 13.56
N ILE A 287 20.41 1.31 13.64
CA ILE A 287 20.61 2.47 14.52
C ILE A 287 20.64 2.03 15.99
N GLY A 288 19.72 1.15 16.40
CA GLY A 288 19.71 0.59 17.75
C GLY A 288 20.97 -0.22 18.07
N ALA A 289 21.46 -1.01 17.11
CA ALA A 289 22.71 -1.75 17.25
C ALA A 289 23.93 -0.81 17.34
N LEU A 290 23.96 0.29 16.57
CA LEU A 290 25.01 1.33 16.69
C LEU A 290 25.02 1.94 18.09
N PHE A 291 23.85 2.25 18.67
CA PHE A 291 23.75 2.76 20.03
C PHE A 291 24.23 1.76 21.07
N GLU A 292 23.97 0.48 20.88
CA GLU A 292 24.47 -0.57 21.76
C GLU A 292 25.99 -0.72 21.66
N CYS A 293 26.56 -0.67 20.46
CA CYS A 293 28.00 -0.62 20.28
C CYS A 293 28.62 0.53 21.04
N HIS A 294 28.03 1.73 20.93
CA HIS A 294 28.51 2.91 21.65
C HIS A 294 28.46 2.72 23.19
N ARG A 295 27.36 2.16 23.72
CA ARG A 295 27.24 1.85 25.16
C ARG A 295 28.28 0.85 25.66
N ARG A 296 28.68 -0.09 24.81
CA ARG A 296 29.69 -1.14 25.12
C ARG A 296 31.12 -0.71 24.77
N VAL A 297 31.31 0.49 24.25
CA VAL A 297 32.60 0.98 23.77
C VAL A 297 33.17 0.12 22.64
N LEU A 298 32.31 -0.57 21.88
CA LEU A 298 32.71 -1.31 20.68
C LEU A 298 32.89 -0.35 19.52
N LYS A 299 33.99 -0.47 18.81
CA LYS A 299 34.34 0.37 17.67
C LYS A 299 33.72 -0.21 16.39
N VAL A 300 32.92 0.61 15.69
CA VAL A 300 32.37 0.27 14.40
C VAL A 300 33.19 0.98 13.31
N PRO A 301 33.77 0.26 12.32
CA PRO A 301 33.57 -1.16 12.02
C PRO A 301 34.65 -2.11 12.61
N SER A 302 35.67 -1.64 13.32
CA SER A 302 36.85 -2.44 13.64
C SER A 302 36.58 -3.60 14.59
N ASP A 303 35.68 -3.45 15.57
CA ASP A 303 35.29 -4.55 16.46
C ASP A 303 34.05 -5.27 15.94
N ILE A 304 33.12 -4.54 15.32
CA ILE A 304 31.92 -5.10 14.69
C ILE A 304 31.42 -4.16 13.57
N ALA A 305 31.23 -4.66 12.37
CA ALA A 305 30.63 -3.92 11.28
C ALA A 305 29.10 -4.01 11.32
N ILE A 306 28.41 -2.95 10.89
CA ILE A 306 26.93 -2.94 10.84
C ILE A 306 26.46 -2.47 9.47
N ILE A 307 25.54 -3.25 8.86
CA ILE A 307 24.85 -2.89 7.63
C ILE A 307 23.34 -3.02 7.78
N SER A 308 22.61 -2.11 7.17
CA SER A 308 21.16 -2.18 7.10
C SER A 308 20.69 -2.61 5.70
N LEU A 309 19.68 -3.46 5.65
CA LEU A 309 19.01 -3.84 4.39
C LEU A 309 17.95 -2.82 3.94
N GLU A 310 17.82 -1.72 4.67
CA GLU A 310 17.04 -0.53 4.30
C GLU A 310 17.77 0.71 4.80
N GLY A 311 17.69 1.80 4.06
CA GLY A 311 18.31 3.05 4.46
C GLY A 311 17.56 4.28 3.98
N SER A 312 17.84 5.39 4.66
CA SER A 312 17.35 6.72 4.33
C SER A 312 18.48 7.75 4.45
N SER A 313 18.15 9.02 4.32
CA SER A 313 19.09 10.12 4.60
C SER A 313 19.65 10.07 6.04
N MET A 314 18.94 9.47 6.99
CA MET A 314 19.44 9.30 8.37
C MET A 314 20.67 8.38 8.42
N ALA A 315 20.76 7.36 7.57
CA ALA A 315 21.91 6.47 7.49
C ALA A 315 23.22 7.23 7.20
N GLU A 316 23.16 8.26 6.36
CA GLU A 316 24.31 9.09 6.02
C GLU A 316 24.81 9.91 7.21
N HIS A 317 23.90 10.38 8.06
CA HIS A 317 24.17 11.24 9.21
C HIS A 317 24.33 10.47 10.53
N ALA A 318 24.20 9.13 10.51
CA ALA A 318 24.52 8.29 11.66
C ALA A 318 26.02 8.34 11.98
N PHE A 319 26.39 8.02 13.21
CA PHE A 319 27.81 7.94 13.61
C PHE A 319 28.16 6.53 14.15
N PRO A 320 29.08 5.81 13.44
CA PRO A 320 29.59 6.12 12.09
C PRO A 320 28.47 6.10 11.04
N SER A 321 28.69 6.76 9.88
CA SER A 321 27.70 6.73 8.79
C SER A 321 27.41 5.30 8.36
N LEU A 322 26.12 4.96 8.25
CA LEU A 322 25.62 3.57 8.13
C LEU A 322 25.58 3.12 6.67
N SER A 323 26.25 2.02 6.37
CA SER A 323 26.11 1.30 5.11
C SER A 323 24.73 0.67 5.00
N CYS A 324 24.08 0.82 3.84
CA CYS A 324 22.71 0.34 3.69
C CYS A 324 22.33 0.09 2.23
N ALA A 325 21.24 -0.66 2.03
CA ALA A 325 20.52 -0.69 0.77
C ALA A 325 19.52 0.47 0.73
N GLU A 326 19.57 1.28 -0.32
CA GLU A 326 18.61 2.37 -0.56
C GLU A 326 17.67 2.01 -1.71
N TYR A 327 16.38 2.26 -1.51
CA TYR A 327 15.32 2.07 -2.49
C TYR A 327 14.73 3.39 -2.88
N ASP A 328 14.40 3.54 -4.16
CA ASP A 328 13.73 4.73 -4.67
C ASP A 328 12.19 4.55 -4.61
N TYR A 329 11.64 4.76 -3.42
CA TYR A 329 10.19 4.66 -3.20
C TYR A 329 9.38 5.73 -3.94
N GLU A 330 9.97 6.90 -4.20
CA GLU A 330 9.35 7.97 -4.98
C GLU A 330 9.18 7.53 -6.43
N LYS A 331 10.25 6.99 -7.03
CA LYS A 331 10.22 6.39 -8.35
C LYS A 331 9.25 5.21 -8.42
N MET A 332 9.18 4.40 -7.34
CA MET A 332 8.20 3.31 -7.24
C MET A 332 6.78 3.85 -7.34
N GLY A 333 6.45 4.92 -6.60
CA GLY A 333 5.13 5.55 -6.64
C GLY A 333 4.74 6.04 -8.02
N ASN A 334 5.63 6.79 -8.68
CA ASN A 334 5.39 7.29 -10.04
C ASN A 334 5.20 6.15 -11.04
N ARG A 335 6.12 5.17 -11.05
CA ARG A 335 6.07 4.03 -11.98
C ARG A 335 4.88 3.11 -11.75
N ALA A 336 4.47 2.91 -10.49
CA ALA A 336 3.27 2.13 -10.15
C ALA A 336 2.01 2.79 -10.71
N ALA A 337 1.87 4.11 -10.55
CA ALA A 337 0.75 4.86 -11.10
C ALA A 337 0.75 4.84 -12.64
N GLU A 338 1.89 5.10 -13.29
CA GLU A 338 2.03 5.04 -14.76
C GLU A 338 1.64 3.65 -15.29
N LYS A 339 2.19 2.57 -14.69
CA LYS A 339 1.89 1.19 -15.07
C LYS A 339 0.39 0.88 -14.99
N LEU A 340 -0.25 1.28 -13.89
CA LEU A 340 -1.69 1.08 -13.70
C LEU A 340 -2.52 1.88 -14.71
N LEU A 341 -2.16 3.13 -14.98
CA LEU A 341 -2.82 3.98 -15.95
C LEU A 341 -2.69 3.46 -17.39
N HIS A 342 -1.53 2.92 -17.76
CA HIS A 342 -1.34 2.25 -19.06
C HIS A 342 -2.24 1.02 -19.18
N ALA A 343 -2.32 0.19 -18.12
CA ALA A 343 -3.21 -0.96 -18.12
C ALA A 343 -4.69 -0.56 -18.29
N ILE A 344 -5.15 0.47 -17.58
CA ILE A 344 -6.52 0.98 -17.68
C ILE A 344 -6.84 1.50 -19.11
N LYS A 345 -5.86 2.10 -19.78
CA LYS A 345 -6.02 2.59 -21.17
C LYS A 345 -5.91 1.48 -22.23
N GLY A 346 -5.54 0.26 -21.84
CA GLY A 346 -5.29 -0.85 -22.75
C GLY A 346 -3.96 -0.76 -23.50
N ASP A 347 -3.03 0.08 -23.02
CA ASP A 347 -1.69 0.20 -23.59
C ASP A 347 -0.83 -1.04 -23.26
N ARG A 348 0.24 -1.25 -24.04
CA ARG A 348 1.22 -2.29 -23.74
C ARG A 348 2.11 -1.86 -22.57
N PHE A 349 2.35 -2.76 -21.63
CA PHE A 349 3.25 -2.54 -20.50
C PHE A 349 3.97 -3.83 -20.12
N GLU A 350 5.08 -3.70 -19.41
CA GLU A 350 5.79 -4.82 -18.82
C GLU A 350 5.03 -5.33 -17.57
N ALA A 351 4.71 -6.62 -17.52
CA ALA A 351 3.91 -7.17 -16.41
C ALA A 351 4.64 -7.07 -15.07
N VAL A 352 5.96 -7.39 -15.05
CA VAL A 352 6.80 -7.37 -13.85
C VAL A 352 7.94 -6.36 -14.04
N THR A 353 8.14 -5.46 -13.08
CA THR A 353 9.19 -4.44 -13.14
C THR A 353 10.07 -4.50 -11.89
N ASN A 354 11.35 -4.80 -12.08
CA ASN A 354 12.34 -4.71 -11.01
C ASN A 354 12.89 -3.28 -10.94
N LEU A 355 12.71 -2.62 -9.80
CA LEU A 355 13.24 -1.27 -9.56
C LEU A 355 14.71 -1.26 -9.16
N GLY A 356 15.23 -2.41 -8.70
CA GLY A 356 16.55 -2.52 -8.15
C GLY A 356 16.73 -1.75 -6.84
N PHE A 357 17.99 -1.65 -6.41
CA PHE A 357 18.39 -0.89 -5.23
C PHE A 357 19.84 -0.42 -5.39
N GLN A 358 20.28 0.48 -4.51
CA GLN A 358 21.66 0.93 -4.46
C GLN A 358 22.29 0.54 -3.13
N LEU A 359 23.40 -0.21 -3.17
CA LEU A 359 24.20 -0.45 -1.99
C LEU A 359 25.08 0.78 -1.70
N LYS A 360 24.77 1.51 -0.65
CA LYS A 360 25.57 2.63 -0.15
C LYS A 360 26.59 2.13 0.86
N ARG A 361 27.84 2.13 0.46
CA ARG A 361 28.98 1.74 1.30
C ARG A 361 29.46 2.96 2.08
N ARG A 362 29.45 2.87 3.42
CA ARG A 362 29.79 3.97 4.33
C ARG A 362 30.71 3.49 5.45
N ALA A 363 30.98 4.36 6.41
CA ALA A 363 31.97 4.11 7.48
C ALA A 363 31.65 2.93 8.38
N SER A 364 30.40 2.50 8.50
CA SER A 364 30.03 1.37 9.38
C SER A 364 30.49 -0.01 8.88
N THR A 365 31.01 -0.12 7.66
CA THR A 365 31.50 -1.39 7.10
C THR A 365 32.86 -1.27 6.40
N LEU A 366 33.38 -0.08 6.18
CA LEU A 366 34.65 0.13 5.48
C LEU A 366 35.82 0.10 6.46
N ILE A 367 36.64 -0.93 6.40
CA ILE A 367 37.93 -1.00 7.10
C ILE A 367 38.91 -0.14 6.30
N LYS A 368 39.54 0.85 6.95
CA LYS A 368 40.54 1.73 6.33
C LYS A 368 41.87 0.99 6.17
#